data_51559f912dad86f490082a78bd873153
#
_entry.id   51559f912dad86f490082a78bd873153
#
_cell.length_a   1.000
_cell.length_b   1.000
_cell.length_c   1.000
_cell.angle_alpha   90.00
_cell.angle_beta   90.00
_cell.angle_gamma   90.00
#
_symmetry.space_group_name_H-M   'P 1'
#
loop_
_entity.id
_entity.type
_entity.pdbx_description
1 polymer ?
#
loop_
_entity_poly.entity_id
_entity_poly.type
_entity_poly.pdbx_seq_one_letter_code
_entity_poly.pdbx_strand_id
1 'polypeptide(L)'
;MELINATRMVAGYTMGLEPSGRELLVIAIKGTFALPKSGEQFRLHETQLPLVMADTFTGAPGLSAPVYEVDFAPTKRMCDVLLIGSAYAPGGRPATRVTVGLRVGPLTKTLEVVGDRVWQAGVTINASDAQPFISKPISYDVAFGGVDQEHEDPKHHAAYMPNPVGRGFRKHLKSAWVDGKPLPSTEEIGEPVTSPNGTYQPMSFGPIGRGWQPRSRFAGTYDQQWLDEVFPFLPKDFDERYYQAAPADQQIALPKAPLQVALGNLTVDGTRHFELPFFEAPVNVFPKKGDREDYKATLDTIVIEPDQERL
;
A
#
# COMPACT_ATOMS: atom_id res chain seq x y z
N MET A 1 30.21 9.36 8.65
CA MET A 1 29.14 10.20 9.26
C MET A 1 28.62 9.44 10.47
N GLU A 2 28.32 10.12 11.55
CA GLU A 2 27.74 9.53 12.77
C GLU A 2 26.33 10.08 12.94
N LEU A 3 25.36 9.21 13.28
CA LEU A 3 23.99 9.58 13.59
C LEU A 3 23.78 9.49 15.10
N ILE A 4 23.42 10.61 15.72
CA ILE A 4 23.03 10.67 17.13
C ILE A 4 21.51 10.79 17.18
N ASN A 5 20.85 9.74 17.61
CA ASN A 5 19.38 9.70 17.77
C ASN A 5 19.01 10.10 19.21
N ALA A 6 18.48 11.30 19.37
CA ALA A 6 18.01 11.81 20.66
C ALA A 6 16.52 11.47 20.92
N THR A 7 15.84 10.77 20.00
CA THR A 7 14.44 10.37 20.14
C THR A 7 14.34 8.95 20.74
N ARG A 8 13.11 8.55 21.10
CA ARG A 8 12.81 7.16 21.49
C ARG A 8 12.37 6.32 20.28
N MET A 9 12.32 6.89 19.09
CA MET A 9 12.00 6.27 17.82
C MET A 9 13.24 5.69 17.16
N VAL A 10 13.09 4.92 16.10
CA VAL A 10 14.22 4.42 15.30
C VAL A 10 14.58 5.43 14.24
N ALA A 11 15.87 5.69 14.06
CA ALA A 11 16.37 6.58 13.03
C ALA A 11 17.54 5.95 12.26
N GLY A 12 17.66 6.29 10.99
CA GLY A 12 18.76 5.86 10.13
C GLY A 12 18.97 6.83 8.99
N TYR A 13 20.04 6.62 8.24
CA TYR A 13 20.35 7.42 7.07
C TYR A 13 20.91 6.57 5.93
N THR A 14 20.76 7.07 4.72
CA THR A 14 21.41 6.54 3.51
C THR A 14 21.79 7.69 2.58
N MET A 15 22.63 7.40 1.59
CA MET A 15 22.89 8.33 0.50
C MET A 15 21.96 8.00 -0.67
N GLY A 16 21.42 9.03 -1.28
CA GLY A 16 20.60 8.95 -2.50
C GLY A 16 21.14 9.88 -3.57
N LEU A 17 20.50 9.87 -4.73
CA LEU A 17 20.80 10.77 -5.84
C LEU A 17 19.50 11.44 -6.32
N GLU A 18 19.60 12.72 -6.61
CA GLU A 18 18.60 13.42 -7.41
C GLU A 18 18.70 13.03 -8.88
N PRO A 19 17.65 13.26 -9.69
CA PRO A 19 17.73 13.07 -11.14
C PRO A 19 18.86 13.87 -11.81
N SER A 20 19.27 14.99 -11.19
CA SER A 20 20.41 15.81 -11.62
C SER A 20 21.79 15.17 -11.37
N GLY A 21 21.83 14.04 -10.63
CA GLY A 21 23.06 13.40 -10.18
C GLY A 21 23.65 14.01 -8.88
N ARG A 22 22.98 15.01 -8.28
CA ARG A 22 23.39 15.56 -6.99
C ARG A 22 23.16 14.55 -5.88
N GLU A 23 24.16 14.37 -5.02
CA GLU A 23 24.04 13.51 -3.84
C GLU A 23 23.06 14.08 -2.82
N LEU A 24 22.24 13.22 -2.24
CA LEU A 24 21.31 13.50 -1.16
C LEU A 24 21.67 12.68 0.08
N LEU A 25 21.59 13.32 1.24
CA LEU A 25 21.50 12.60 2.51
C LEU A 25 20.02 12.37 2.84
N VAL A 26 19.60 11.12 2.87
CA VAL A 26 18.23 10.73 3.24
C VAL A 26 18.25 10.26 4.69
N ILE A 27 17.47 10.92 5.54
CA ILE A 27 17.32 10.57 6.96
C ILE A 27 15.87 10.08 7.17
N ALA A 28 15.73 8.85 7.64
CA ALA A 28 14.44 8.26 7.99
C ALA A 28 14.30 8.19 9.53
N ILE A 29 13.14 8.60 10.03
CA ILE A 29 12.76 8.48 11.44
C ILE A 29 11.42 7.73 11.49
N LYS A 30 11.41 6.58 12.18
CA LYS A 30 10.24 5.71 12.29
C LYS A 30 9.82 5.57 13.74
N GLY A 31 8.60 5.97 14.05
CA GLY A 31 7.97 5.74 15.34
C GLY A 31 6.92 4.63 15.22
N THR A 32 6.95 3.68 16.14
CA THR A 32 5.86 2.70 16.30
C THR A 32 5.03 3.10 17.50
N PHE A 33 3.72 3.17 17.32
CA PHE A 33 2.78 3.60 18.35
C PHE A 33 1.73 2.50 18.58
N ALA A 34 1.25 2.38 19.82
CA ALA A 34 0.10 1.54 20.11
C ALA A 34 -1.14 2.16 19.45
N LEU A 35 -1.95 1.35 18.79
CA LEU A 35 -3.20 1.78 18.18
C LEU A 35 -4.20 2.13 19.30
N PRO A 36 -4.60 3.41 19.47
CA PRO A 36 -5.48 3.78 20.57
C PRO A 36 -6.88 3.16 20.40
N LYS A 37 -7.47 2.69 21.48
CA LYS A 37 -8.92 2.48 21.52
C LYS A 37 -9.63 3.82 21.62
N SER A 38 -10.91 3.84 21.33
CA SER A 38 -11.69 5.08 21.42
C SER A 38 -11.61 5.69 22.82
N GLY A 39 -11.09 6.94 22.88
CA GLY A 39 -10.88 7.65 24.15
C GLY A 39 -9.52 7.40 24.83
N GLU A 40 -8.68 6.52 24.32
CA GLU A 40 -7.31 6.32 24.84
C GLU A 40 -6.36 7.38 24.30
N GLN A 41 -5.31 7.64 25.10
CA GLN A 41 -4.24 8.54 24.70
C GLN A 41 -3.27 7.84 23.72
N PHE A 42 -2.79 8.61 22.76
CA PHE A 42 -1.76 8.17 21.83
C PHE A 42 -0.41 8.00 22.55
N ARG A 43 0.26 6.86 22.36
CA ARG A 43 1.52 6.54 23.04
C ARG A 43 2.45 5.72 22.16
N LEU A 44 3.75 5.91 22.36
CA LEU A 44 4.76 5.05 21.73
C LEU A 44 4.52 3.59 22.17
N HIS A 45 4.65 2.68 21.21
CA HIS A 45 4.66 1.24 21.48
C HIS A 45 5.94 0.87 22.25
N GLU A 46 5.86 -0.12 23.12
CA GLU A 46 7.02 -0.57 23.91
C GLU A 46 8.16 -1.07 23.03
N THR A 47 7.81 -1.79 21.97
CA THR A 47 8.74 -2.27 20.97
C THR A 47 8.68 -1.38 19.74
N GLN A 48 9.79 -0.71 19.40
CA GLN A 48 9.93 0.05 18.18
C GLN A 48 10.34 -0.89 17.03
N LEU A 49 9.60 -0.85 15.92
CA LEU A 49 9.95 -1.63 14.74
C LEU A 49 11.21 -1.07 14.07
N PRO A 50 12.07 -1.93 13.53
CA PRO A 50 13.24 -1.48 12.79
C PRO A 50 12.84 -0.77 11.49
N LEU A 51 13.78 0.00 10.92
CA LEU A 51 13.62 0.53 9.59
C LEU A 51 13.54 -0.60 8.56
N VAL A 52 12.66 -0.44 7.59
CA VAL A 52 12.54 -1.34 6.45
C VAL A 52 13.64 -1.00 5.44
N MET A 53 14.59 -1.92 5.28
CA MET A 53 15.76 -1.72 4.43
C MET A 53 15.55 -2.18 2.97
N ALA A 54 14.51 -2.99 2.73
CA ALA A 54 14.11 -3.47 1.42
C ALA A 54 12.60 -3.75 1.40
N ASP A 55 11.99 -3.61 0.22
CA ASP A 55 10.56 -3.90 0.06
C ASP A 55 10.23 -5.32 0.52
N THR A 56 9.13 -5.47 1.24
CA THR A 56 8.63 -6.77 1.72
C THR A 56 7.29 -7.09 1.06
N PHE A 57 6.97 -8.39 1.00
CA PHE A 57 5.82 -8.89 0.26
C PHE A 57 5.07 -9.94 1.08
N THR A 58 3.81 -10.18 0.76
CA THR A 58 3.00 -11.24 1.39
C THR A 58 3.52 -12.65 1.07
N GLY A 59 4.30 -12.79 0.00
CA GLY A 59 4.90 -14.02 -0.49
C GLY A 59 6.16 -13.73 -1.29
N ALA A 60 6.35 -14.39 -2.43
CA ALA A 60 7.52 -14.19 -3.27
C ALA A 60 7.54 -12.78 -3.89
N PRO A 61 8.69 -12.06 -3.85
CA PRO A 61 8.83 -10.74 -4.44
C PRO A 61 8.42 -10.72 -5.93
N GLY A 62 7.63 -9.72 -6.30
CA GLY A 62 7.12 -9.55 -7.67
C GLY A 62 5.94 -10.47 -8.05
N LEU A 63 5.66 -11.51 -7.24
CA LEU A 63 4.57 -12.48 -7.46
C LEU A 63 3.49 -12.40 -6.38
N SER A 64 3.61 -11.48 -5.45
CA SER A 64 2.67 -11.24 -4.36
C SER A 64 2.57 -9.76 -4.03
N ALA A 65 1.56 -9.38 -3.25
CA ALA A 65 1.33 -7.98 -2.90
C ALA A 65 2.46 -7.43 -2.01
N PRO A 66 2.91 -6.18 -2.23
CA PRO A 66 3.81 -5.52 -1.31
C PRO A 66 3.12 -5.27 0.04
N VAL A 67 3.88 -5.36 1.13
CA VAL A 67 3.43 -5.09 2.50
C VAL A 67 4.06 -3.80 3.01
N TYR A 68 5.38 -3.73 3.00
CA TYR A 68 6.11 -2.52 3.34
C TYR A 68 7.12 -2.18 2.26
N GLU A 69 7.28 -0.90 2.00
CA GLU A 69 8.39 -0.41 1.20
C GLU A 69 9.57 0.05 2.06
N VAL A 70 10.73 0.15 1.43
CA VAL A 70 11.92 0.72 2.06
C VAL A 70 11.63 2.11 2.63
N ASP A 71 12.02 2.35 3.89
CA ASP A 71 11.75 3.62 4.60
C ASP A 71 12.60 4.81 4.09
N PHE A 72 13.51 4.59 3.15
CA PHE A 72 14.42 5.61 2.62
C PHE A 72 14.01 6.12 1.24
N ALA A 73 12.78 6.63 1.13
CA ALA A 73 12.40 7.38 -0.07
C ALA A 73 13.15 8.72 -0.10
N PRO A 74 13.84 9.07 -1.20
CA PRO A 74 14.61 10.33 -1.28
C PRO A 74 13.74 11.56 -1.07
N THR A 75 12.51 11.53 -1.53
CA THR A 75 11.53 12.61 -1.34
C THR A 75 10.11 12.08 -1.47
N LYS A 76 9.18 12.65 -0.73
CA LYS A 76 7.74 12.46 -0.91
C LYS A 76 7.04 13.81 -0.85
N ARG A 77 6.18 14.08 -1.83
CA ARG A 77 5.40 15.32 -1.89
C ARG A 77 4.09 15.24 -1.12
N MET A 78 3.62 14.02 -0.91
CA MET A 78 2.39 13.70 -0.20
C MET A 78 2.69 12.73 0.92
N CYS A 79 1.81 12.67 1.91
CA CYS A 79 1.84 11.65 2.94
C CYS A 79 1.03 10.43 2.46
N ASP A 80 1.67 9.28 2.38
CA ASP A 80 1.04 8.00 2.11
C ASP A 80 0.25 7.54 3.33
N VAL A 81 -0.99 7.13 3.14
CA VAL A 81 -1.82 6.52 4.18
C VAL A 81 -2.11 5.08 3.78
N LEU A 82 -1.55 4.14 4.53
CA LEU A 82 -1.65 2.72 4.28
C LEU A 82 -2.32 2.02 5.46
N LEU A 83 -3.04 0.93 5.19
CA LEU A 83 -3.54 0.05 6.21
C LEU A 83 -3.28 -1.41 5.83
N ILE A 84 -2.73 -2.17 6.78
CA ILE A 84 -2.44 -3.60 6.65
C ILE A 84 -3.26 -4.30 7.72
N GLY A 85 -4.27 -5.04 7.32
CA GLY A 85 -5.19 -5.66 8.28
C GLY A 85 -6.31 -6.43 7.62
N SER A 86 -7.33 -6.71 8.42
CA SER A 86 -8.48 -7.52 8.05
C SER A 86 -9.80 -6.77 8.20
N ALA A 87 -10.79 -7.21 7.45
CA ALA A 87 -12.19 -6.87 7.69
C ALA A 87 -12.77 -7.76 8.78
N TYR A 88 -13.60 -7.21 9.63
CA TYR A 88 -14.30 -7.93 10.70
C TYR A 88 -15.82 -7.81 10.53
N ALA A 89 -16.50 -8.94 10.54
CA ALA A 89 -17.96 -8.96 10.47
C ALA A 89 -18.58 -8.33 11.73
N PRO A 90 -19.57 -7.43 11.60
CA PRO A 90 -20.16 -6.72 12.70
C PRO A 90 -20.69 -7.63 13.80
N GLY A 91 -20.30 -7.34 15.05
CA GLY A 91 -20.73 -8.13 16.23
C GLY A 91 -20.21 -9.57 16.23
N GLY A 92 -19.16 -9.89 15.45
CA GLY A 92 -18.60 -11.23 15.35
C GLY A 92 -19.54 -12.27 14.71
N ARG A 93 -20.58 -11.85 14.02
CA ARG A 93 -21.54 -12.72 13.34
C ARG A 93 -21.11 -12.94 11.89
N PRO A 94 -21.06 -14.22 11.40
CA PRO A 94 -20.68 -14.48 10.03
C PRO A 94 -21.52 -13.66 9.04
N ALA A 95 -20.86 -13.01 8.09
CA ALA A 95 -21.47 -12.23 7.02
C ALA A 95 -20.85 -12.60 5.68
N THR A 96 -21.61 -12.53 4.60
CA THR A 96 -21.12 -12.78 3.25
C THR A 96 -20.48 -11.54 2.63
N ARG A 97 -20.79 -10.35 3.17
CA ARG A 97 -20.27 -9.04 2.77
C ARG A 97 -20.11 -8.15 3.97
N VAL A 98 -19.03 -7.37 3.99
CA VAL A 98 -18.73 -6.39 5.05
C VAL A 98 -18.16 -5.13 4.39
N THR A 99 -18.84 -4.01 4.58
CA THR A 99 -18.28 -2.70 4.21
C THR A 99 -17.25 -2.29 5.25
N VAL A 100 -16.06 -1.94 4.79
CA VAL A 100 -14.99 -1.40 5.64
C VAL A 100 -14.63 0.02 5.22
N GLY A 101 -14.15 0.82 6.17
CA GLY A 101 -13.84 2.21 5.92
C GLY A 101 -12.62 2.71 6.68
N LEU A 102 -11.76 3.45 6.00
CA LEU A 102 -10.62 4.15 6.52
C LEU A 102 -10.82 5.65 6.31
N ARG A 103 -10.72 6.43 7.39
CA ARG A 103 -10.64 7.89 7.34
C ARG A 103 -9.39 8.37 8.06
N VAL A 104 -8.62 9.25 7.42
CA VAL A 104 -7.46 9.91 8.02
C VAL A 104 -7.46 11.38 7.56
N GLY A 105 -7.80 12.28 8.46
CA GLY A 105 -7.97 13.69 8.12
C GLY A 105 -8.99 13.91 6.98
N PRO A 106 -8.56 14.48 5.84
CA PRO A 106 -9.44 14.72 4.68
C PRO A 106 -9.73 13.46 3.85
N LEU A 107 -8.90 12.42 3.97
CA LEU A 107 -9.04 11.18 3.24
C LEU A 107 -10.17 10.33 3.80
N THR A 108 -11.00 9.80 2.91
CA THR A 108 -11.96 8.73 3.24
C THR A 108 -11.96 7.72 2.10
N LYS A 109 -11.68 6.47 2.42
CA LYS A 109 -11.74 5.35 1.48
C LYS A 109 -12.57 4.22 2.07
N THR A 110 -13.49 3.70 1.29
CA THR A 110 -14.34 2.58 1.66
C THR A 110 -14.28 1.50 0.58
N LEU A 111 -14.43 0.25 0.97
CA LEU A 111 -14.55 -0.87 0.05
C LEU A 111 -15.45 -1.95 0.66
N GLU A 112 -15.90 -2.86 -0.17
CA GLU A 112 -16.67 -4.01 0.26
C GLU A 112 -15.76 -5.25 0.29
N VAL A 113 -15.75 -5.96 1.42
CA VAL A 113 -15.10 -7.26 1.56
C VAL A 113 -16.14 -8.35 1.42
N VAL A 114 -15.92 -9.26 0.47
CA VAL A 114 -16.84 -10.32 0.07
C VAL A 114 -16.24 -11.66 0.43
N GLY A 115 -17.06 -12.59 0.89
CA GLY A 115 -16.67 -13.96 1.17
C GLY A 115 -16.14 -14.68 -0.07
N ASP A 116 -15.52 -15.84 0.12
CA ASP A 116 -14.92 -16.59 -0.98
C ASP A 116 -15.96 -16.98 -2.01
N ARG A 117 -15.61 -16.76 -3.28
CA ARG A 117 -16.41 -17.09 -4.46
C ARG A 117 -15.50 -17.67 -5.52
N VAL A 118 -16.10 -18.46 -6.41
CA VAL A 118 -15.45 -18.97 -7.62
C VAL A 118 -16.27 -18.63 -8.85
N TRP A 119 -15.63 -18.53 -10.00
CA TRP A 119 -16.30 -18.46 -11.27
C TRP A 119 -17.00 -19.80 -11.57
N GLN A 120 -18.23 -19.74 -12.02
CA GLN A 120 -19.01 -20.89 -12.51
C GLN A 120 -19.25 -20.69 -14.00
N ALA A 121 -18.58 -21.50 -14.82
CA ALA A 121 -18.61 -21.39 -16.27
C ALA A 121 -19.51 -22.47 -16.87
N GLY A 122 -20.81 -22.14 -17.05
CA GLY A 122 -21.79 -22.93 -17.78
C GLY A 122 -22.11 -22.33 -19.14
N VAL A 123 -23.40 -22.10 -19.43
CA VAL A 123 -23.88 -21.36 -20.61
C VAL A 123 -23.43 -19.89 -20.52
N THR A 124 -23.40 -19.36 -19.32
CA THR A 124 -22.86 -18.05 -18.97
C THR A 124 -21.80 -18.21 -17.88
N ILE A 125 -20.90 -17.22 -17.73
CA ILE A 125 -19.95 -17.17 -16.63
C ILE A 125 -20.56 -16.29 -15.56
N ASN A 126 -20.72 -16.84 -14.35
CA ASN A 126 -21.28 -16.15 -13.21
C ASN A 126 -20.40 -16.36 -11.97
N ALA A 127 -20.57 -15.52 -10.96
CA ALA A 127 -19.99 -15.73 -9.64
C ALA A 127 -20.83 -16.74 -8.86
N SER A 128 -20.20 -17.63 -8.10
CA SER A 128 -20.88 -18.44 -7.08
C SER A 128 -21.37 -17.55 -5.93
N ASP A 129 -22.24 -18.12 -5.06
CA ASP A 129 -22.61 -17.47 -3.81
C ASP A 129 -21.38 -17.25 -2.92
N ALA A 130 -21.37 -16.12 -2.20
CA ALA A 130 -20.32 -15.78 -1.28
C ALA A 130 -20.39 -16.60 0.01
N GLN A 131 -19.28 -17.15 0.46
CA GLN A 131 -19.20 -17.89 1.72
C GLN A 131 -19.17 -16.92 2.91
N PRO A 132 -19.89 -17.21 4.01
CA PRO A 132 -19.84 -16.38 5.21
C PRO A 132 -18.46 -16.39 5.84
N PHE A 133 -18.03 -15.24 6.41
CA PHE A 133 -16.78 -15.09 7.16
C PHE A 133 -16.98 -14.22 8.41
N ILE A 134 -16.09 -14.37 9.41
CA ILE A 134 -16.04 -13.52 10.60
C ILE A 134 -14.93 -12.48 10.43
N SER A 135 -13.76 -12.89 9.91
CA SER A 135 -12.68 -11.99 9.55
C SER A 135 -12.08 -12.41 8.21
N LYS A 136 -11.56 -11.43 7.47
CA LYS A 136 -10.95 -11.69 6.15
C LYS A 136 -9.86 -10.66 5.86
N PRO A 137 -8.64 -11.08 5.49
CA PRO A 137 -7.54 -10.17 5.20
C PRO A 137 -7.86 -9.31 3.96
N ILE A 138 -7.33 -8.08 3.98
CA ILE A 138 -7.42 -7.12 2.89
C ILE A 138 -6.01 -6.92 2.33
N SER A 139 -5.79 -7.34 1.09
CA SER A 139 -4.54 -7.13 0.36
C SER A 139 -4.79 -7.10 -1.14
N TYR A 140 -3.81 -6.68 -1.91
CA TYR A 140 -3.90 -6.74 -3.36
C TYR A 140 -3.89 -8.19 -3.91
N ASP A 141 -3.40 -9.18 -3.15
CA ASP A 141 -3.50 -10.60 -3.54
C ASP A 141 -4.94 -11.09 -3.65
N VAL A 142 -5.85 -10.48 -2.90
CA VAL A 142 -7.27 -10.85 -2.87
C VAL A 142 -8.17 -9.84 -3.60
N ALA A 143 -7.59 -8.79 -4.16
CA ALA A 143 -8.28 -7.82 -5.01
C ALA A 143 -8.37 -8.29 -6.46
N PHE A 144 -9.25 -7.64 -7.25
CA PHE A 144 -9.34 -7.94 -8.68
C PHE A 144 -8.01 -7.74 -9.39
N GLY A 145 -7.61 -8.72 -10.20
CA GLY A 145 -6.35 -8.71 -10.92
C GLY A 145 -5.83 -10.11 -11.19
N GLY A 146 -4.49 -10.20 -11.32
CA GLY A 146 -3.77 -11.46 -11.55
C GLY A 146 -3.28 -11.61 -12.98
N VAL A 147 -2.83 -12.81 -13.29
CA VAL A 147 -2.33 -13.21 -14.60
C VAL A 147 -3.17 -14.37 -15.16
N ASP A 148 -3.38 -14.34 -16.46
CA ASP A 148 -3.98 -15.43 -17.23
C ASP A 148 -2.85 -16.11 -18.04
N GLN A 149 -2.48 -17.32 -17.64
CA GLN A 149 -1.44 -18.15 -18.23
C GLN A 149 -1.97 -19.53 -18.67
N GLU A 150 -3.29 -19.66 -18.79
CA GLU A 150 -3.94 -20.95 -19.15
C GLU A 150 -3.77 -21.33 -20.63
N HIS A 151 -3.39 -20.37 -21.48
CA HIS A 151 -3.14 -20.65 -22.88
C HIS A 151 -1.76 -21.32 -23.05
N GLU A 152 -1.67 -22.36 -23.92
CA GLU A 152 -0.44 -23.10 -24.18
C GLU A 152 0.68 -22.24 -24.77
N ASP A 153 0.34 -21.27 -25.63
CA ASP A 153 1.30 -20.32 -26.21
C ASP A 153 1.44 -19.09 -25.27
N PRO A 154 2.66 -18.86 -24.71
CA PRO A 154 2.92 -17.71 -23.83
C PRO A 154 2.62 -16.33 -24.44
N LYS A 155 2.57 -16.21 -25.78
CA LYS A 155 2.21 -14.96 -26.47
C LYS A 155 0.77 -14.53 -26.19
N HIS A 156 -0.07 -15.45 -25.75
CA HIS A 156 -1.45 -15.19 -25.37
C HIS A 156 -1.64 -14.96 -23.86
N HIS A 157 -0.59 -15.14 -23.06
CA HIS A 157 -0.64 -14.80 -21.65
C HIS A 157 -0.94 -13.31 -21.45
N ALA A 158 -1.63 -12.97 -20.37
CA ALA A 158 -1.99 -11.60 -20.06
C ALA A 158 -1.94 -11.36 -18.55
N ALA A 159 -1.55 -10.15 -18.17
CA ALA A 159 -1.60 -9.69 -16.80
C ALA A 159 -2.53 -8.48 -16.70
N TYR A 160 -3.24 -8.38 -15.59
CA TYR A 160 -3.98 -7.18 -15.24
C TYR A 160 -3.03 -6.16 -14.63
N MET A 161 -2.51 -5.28 -15.45
CA MET A 161 -1.40 -4.37 -15.09
C MET A 161 -1.65 -3.48 -13.86
N PRO A 162 -2.90 -3.06 -13.56
CA PRO A 162 -3.15 -2.34 -12.31
C PRO A 162 -2.94 -3.17 -11.03
N ASN A 163 -3.06 -4.51 -11.13
CA ASN A 163 -2.80 -5.45 -10.05
C ASN A 163 -2.45 -6.84 -10.59
N PRO A 164 -1.20 -7.09 -10.99
CA PRO A 164 -0.80 -8.36 -11.60
C PRO A 164 -0.75 -9.55 -10.62
N VAL A 165 -0.83 -9.30 -9.32
CA VAL A 165 -0.78 -10.37 -8.29
C VAL A 165 -2.16 -10.73 -7.73
N GLY A 166 -3.20 -10.01 -8.11
CA GLY A 166 -4.57 -10.24 -7.68
C GLY A 166 -5.20 -11.52 -8.23
N ARG A 167 -6.51 -11.62 -8.11
CA ARG A 167 -7.28 -12.77 -8.59
C ARG A 167 -8.58 -12.36 -9.26
N GLY A 168 -9.16 -13.29 -10.03
CA GLY A 168 -10.43 -13.07 -10.72
C GLY A 168 -10.31 -12.68 -12.18
N PHE A 169 -9.20 -12.06 -12.60
CA PHE A 169 -8.97 -11.71 -13.98
C PHE A 169 -8.69 -12.93 -14.87
N ARG A 170 -9.37 -13.00 -16.02
CA ARG A 170 -9.08 -13.94 -17.12
C ARG A 170 -9.32 -13.21 -18.43
N LYS A 171 -8.32 -13.22 -19.31
CA LYS A 171 -8.42 -12.64 -20.65
C LYS A 171 -9.27 -13.56 -21.54
N HIS A 172 -9.06 -14.86 -21.41
CA HIS A 172 -9.72 -15.88 -22.23
C HIS A 172 -10.85 -16.55 -21.46
N LEU A 173 -12.04 -16.56 -22.04
CA LEU A 173 -13.27 -17.01 -21.39
C LEU A 173 -13.63 -18.48 -21.71
N LYS A 174 -12.64 -19.33 -22.04
CA LYS A 174 -12.87 -20.76 -22.21
C LYS A 174 -13.29 -21.37 -20.88
N SER A 175 -14.43 -22.05 -20.84
CA SER A 175 -15.01 -22.59 -19.60
C SER A 175 -14.01 -23.38 -18.76
N ALA A 176 -13.22 -24.27 -19.37
CA ALA A 176 -12.21 -25.07 -18.66
C ALA A 176 -11.07 -24.23 -18.03
N TRP A 177 -10.88 -22.97 -18.42
CA TRP A 177 -9.86 -22.08 -17.90
C TRP A 177 -10.39 -21.11 -16.83
N VAL A 178 -11.71 -20.96 -16.76
CA VAL A 178 -12.39 -20.03 -15.88
C VAL A 178 -13.08 -20.73 -14.73
N ASP A 179 -13.71 -21.90 -14.99
CA ASP A 179 -14.51 -22.61 -14.01
C ASP A 179 -13.70 -22.97 -12.75
N GLY A 180 -14.29 -22.75 -11.59
CA GLY A 180 -13.64 -23.00 -10.29
C GLY A 180 -12.54 -22.01 -9.90
N LYS A 181 -12.14 -21.06 -10.77
CA LYS A 181 -11.10 -20.07 -10.42
C LYS A 181 -11.65 -19.04 -9.43
N PRO A 182 -10.82 -18.61 -8.45
CA PRO A 182 -11.29 -17.69 -7.39
C PRO A 182 -11.61 -16.30 -7.94
N LEU A 183 -12.68 -15.69 -7.40
CA LEU A 183 -13.00 -14.28 -7.55
C LEU A 183 -12.27 -13.44 -6.51
N PRO A 184 -12.17 -12.11 -6.72
CA PRO A 184 -11.65 -11.22 -5.71
C PRO A 184 -12.53 -11.21 -4.46
N SER A 185 -11.90 -10.94 -3.30
CA SER A 185 -12.59 -10.75 -2.03
C SER A 185 -12.78 -9.29 -1.66
N THR A 186 -12.25 -8.36 -2.47
CA THR A 186 -12.45 -6.93 -2.28
C THR A 186 -13.01 -6.30 -3.54
N GLU A 187 -14.04 -5.47 -3.38
CA GLU A 187 -14.76 -4.83 -4.48
C GLU A 187 -15.00 -3.35 -4.15
N GLU A 188 -15.15 -2.52 -5.17
CA GLU A 188 -15.67 -1.17 -5.01
C GLU A 188 -17.16 -1.23 -4.65
N ILE A 189 -17.60 -0.35 -3.74
CA ILE A 189 -18.99 -0.34 -3.29
C ILE A 189 -19.90 0.02 -4.46
N GLY A 190 -20.86 -0.87 -4.73
CA GLY A 190 -21.81 -0.72 -5.82
C GLY A 190 -21.33 -1.22 -7.20
N GLU A 191 -20.05 -1.62 -7.30
CA GLU A 191 -19.46 -2.11 -8.55
C GLU A 191 -18.96 -3.57 -8.39
N PRO A 192 -19.88 -4.54 -8.27
CA PRO A 192 -19.50 -5.94 -8.08
C PRO A 192 -18.75 -6.51 -9.29
N VAL A 193 -17.80 -7.38 -9.04
CA VAL A 193 -17.08 -8.09 -10.11
C VAL A 193 -17.98 -9.17 -10.71
N THR A 194 -18.43 -8.96 -11.93
CA THR A 194 -19.38 -9.82 -12.64
C THR A 194 -18.82 -10.48 -13.90
N SER A 195 -17.63 -10.08 -14.36
CA SER A 195 -16.98 -10.66 -15.54
C SER A 195 -15.48 -10.87 -15.33
N PRO A 196 -14.92 -12.03 -15.70
CA PRO A 196 -13.48 -12.28 -15.53
C PRO A 196 -12.58 -11.36 -16.39
N ASN A 197 -13.06 -10.90 -17.54
CA ASN A 197 -12.35 -10.00 -18.45
C ASN A 197 -12.78 -8.54 -18.34
N GLY A 198 -13.54 -8.19 -17.30
CA GLY A 198 -13.97 -6.83 -17.04
C GLY A 198 -12.82 -5.93 -16.59
N THR A 199 -13.09 -4.64 -16.51
CA THR A 199 -12.16 -3.64 -15.98
C THR A 199 -12.71 -3.12 -14.66
N TYR A 200 -12.02 -3.43 -13.56
CA TYR A 200 -12.41 -3.05 -12.21
C TYR A 200 -11.25 -2.42 -11.47
N GLN A 201 -11.54 -1.49 -10.56
CA GLN A 201 -10.54 -0.95 -9.64
C GLN A 201 -10.08 -2.04 -8.67
N PRO A 202 -8.78 -2.37 -8.58
CA PRO A 202 -8.28 -3.23 -7.52
C PRO A 202 -8.44 -2.54 -6.16
N MET A 203 -9.24 -3.09 -5.27
CA MET A 203 -9.57 -2.47 -3.98
C MET A 203 -8.71 -3.06 -2.86
N SER A 204 -7.88 -2.22 -2.24
CA SER A 204 -7.09 -2.54 -1.04
C SER A 204 -6.72 -1.25 -0.32
N PHE A 205 -6.13 -1.37 0.87
CA PHE A 205 -5.55 -0.25 1.62
C PHE A 205 -4.01 -0.31 1.68
N GLY A 206 -3.40 -1.37 1.17
CA GLY A 206 -1.95 -1.56 1.14
C GLY A 206 -1.24 -0.76 0.04
N PRO A 207 0.09 -0.83 0.00
CA PRO A 207 0.88 -0.19 -1.03
C PRO A 207 0.70 -0.86 -2.39
N ILE A 208 0.88 -0.09 -3.47
CA ILE A 208 0.90 -0.59 -4.86
C ILE A 208 2.33 -0.89 -5.30
N GLY A 209 2.52 -2.00 -6.02
CA GLY A 209 3.85 -2.41 -6.48
C GLY A 209 4.51 -1.39 -7.41
N ARG A 210 5.83 -1.26 -7.33
CA ARG A 210 6.62 -0.31 -8.12
C ARG A 210 6.47 -0.52 -9.64
N GLY A 211 6.32 -1.78 -10.07
CA GLY A 211 6.13 -2.13 -11.47
C GLY A 211 4.67 -2.12 -11.93
N TRP A 212 3.69 -1.82 -11.07
CA TRP A 212 2.28 -1.82 -11.44
C TRP A 212 1.85 -0.47 -12.00
N GLN A 213 0.85 -0.49 -12.88
CA GLN A 213 0.20 0.75 -13.26
C GLN A 213 -0.76 1.21 -12.14
N PRO A 214 -0.89 2.52 -11.90
CA PRO A 214 -0.31 3.63 -12.65
C PRO A 214 1.13 4.03 -12.22
N ARG A 215 1.74 3.38 -11.21
CA ARG A 215 2.98 3.82 -10.58
C ARG A 215 4.20 3.67 -11.49
N SER A 216 4.31 2.58 -12.25
CA SER A 216 5.44 2.32 -13.15
C SER A 216 5.69 3.41 -14.19
N ARG A 217 4.65 4.14 -14.61
CA ARG A 217 4.78 5.27 -15.55
C ARG A 217 5.64 6.43 -15.03
N PHE A 218 5.84 6.50 -13.72
CA PHE A 218 6.65 7.55 -13.07
C PHE A 218 8.13 7.16 -12.95
N ALA A 219 8.50 5.91 -13.29
CA ALA A 219 9.87 5.44 -13.20
C ALA A 219 10.81 6.10 -14.23
N GLY A 220 10.24 6.71 -15.28
CA GLY A 220 10.98 7.24 -16.42
C GLY A 220 11.33 6.18 -17.46
N THR A 221 12.01 6.59 -18.53
CA THR A 221 12.35 5.77 -19.69
C THR A 221 13.78 5.26 -19.61
N TYR A 222 13.93 3.93 -19.57
CA TYR A 222 15.22 3.23 -19.53
C TYR A 222 15.49 2.55 -20.88
N ASP A 223 15.78 3.37 -21.90
CA ASP A 223 16.10 2.93 -23.26
C ASP A 223 17.60 2.98 -23.54
N GLN A 224 17.98 2.75 -24.81
CA GLN A 224 19.38 2.80 -25.24
C GLN A 224 19.96 4.21 -25.06
N GLN A 225 19.18 5.27 -25.31
CA GLN A 225 19.64 6.64 -25.12
C GLN A 225 19.95 6.92 -23.63
N TRP A 226 19.09 6.45 -22.72
CA TRP A 226 19.38 6.57 -21.29
C TRP A 226 20.68 5.84 -20.92
N LEU A 227 20.88 4.62 -21.44
CA LEU A 227 22.08 3.83 -21.16
C LEU A 227 23.36 4.52 -21.64
N ASP A 228 23.32 5.17 -22.79
CA ASP A 228 24.50 5.80 -23.42
C ASP A 228 24.79 7.20 -22.83
N GLU A 229 23.77 7.97 -22.42
CA GLU A 229 23.92 9.39 -22.08
C GLU A 229 23.66 9.72 -20.60
N VAL A 230 22.90 8.89 -19.88
CA VAL A 230 22.37 9.25 -18.54
C VAL A 230 22.83 8.30 -17.44
N PHE A 231 23.00 7.00 -17.77
CA PHE A 231 23.47 6.00 -16.79
C PHE A 231 24.74 6.48 -16.06
N PRO A 232 24.88 6.35 -14.73
CA PRO A 232 24.02 5.58 -13.80
C PRO A 232 22.91 6.40 -13.11
N PHE A 233 22.59 7.59 -13.60
CA PHE A 233 21.60 8.48 -12.97
C PHE A 233 20.17 8.11 -13.37
N LEU A 234 19.20 8.69 -12.69
CA LEU A 234 17.79 8.52 -13.01
C LEU A 234 17.48 9.10 -14.41
N PRO A 235 16.50 8.54 -15.14
CA PRO A 235 16.07 9.11 -16.41
C PRO A 235 15.63 10.57 -16.28
N LYS A 236 15.79 11.35 -17.34
CA LYS A 236 15.42 12.78 -17.39
C LYS A 236 13.92 13.01 -17.16
N ASP A 237 13.09 12.03 -17.53
CA ASP A 237 11.63 12.01 -17.36
C ASP A 237 11.17 11.28 -16.09
N PHE A 238 12.09 10.95 -15.17
CA PHE A 238 11.74 10.42 -13.86
C PHE A 238 10.86 11.40 -13.09
N ASP A 239 9.78 10.89 -12.48
CA ASP A 239 8.85 11.67 -11.66
C ASP A 239 8.86 11.17 -10.22
N GLU A 240 9.06 12.08 -9.27
CA GLU A 240 9.14 11.78 -7.83
C GLU A 240 7.86 11.10 -7.27
N ARG A 241 6.73 11.17 -7.97
CA ARG A 241 5.52 10.38 -7.63
C ARG A 241 5.77 8.88 -7.62
N TYR A 242 6.86 8.42 -8.24
CA TYR A 242 7.32 7.04 -8.13
C TYR A 242 7.63 6.62 -6.69
N TYR A 243 8.00 7.53 -5.81
CA TYR A 243 8.26 7.25 -4.40
C TYR A 243 7.00 7.15 -3.54
N GLN A 244 5.82 7.51 -4.05
CA GLN A 244 4.56 7.34 -3.35
C GLN A 244 4.11 5.87 -3.44
N ALA A 245 4.06 5.19 -2.29
CA ALA A 245 3.66 3.79 -2.21
C ALA A 245 2.14 3.61 -2.22
N ALA A 246 1.40 4.56 -1.66
CA ALA A 246 -0.05 4.52 -1.64
C ALA A 246 -0.65 4.85 -3.01
N PRO A 247 -1.80 4.28 -3.39
CA PRO A 247 -2.57 4.76 -4.53
C PRO A 247 -3.01 6.21 -4.31
N ALA A 248 -3.31 6.93 -5.39
CA ALA A 248 -3.57 8.37 -5.34
C ALA A 248 -4.75 8.76 -4.40
N ASP A 249 -5.73 7.88 -4.24
CA ASP A 249 -6.87 8.04 -3.34
C ASP A 249 -6.51 7.78 -1.85
N GLN A 250 -5.27 7.42 -1.55
CA GLN A 250 -4.72 7.24 -0.21
C GLN A 250 -3.53 8.16 0.08
N GLN A 251 -3.40 9.25 -0.66
CA GLN A 251 -2.38 10.27 -0.45
C GLN A 251 -3.03 11.56 0.06
N ILE A 252 -2.46 12.13 1.12
CA ILE A 252 -2.89 13.42 1.68
C ILE A 252 -1.74 14.42 1.63
N ALA A 253 -2.04 15.71 1.71
CA ALA A 253 -0.98 16.71 1.89
C ALA A 253 -0.18 16.39 3.17
N LEU A 254 1.13 16.67 3.15
CA LEU A 254 1.99 16.48 4.33
C LEU A 254 1.35 17.15 5.54
N PRO A 255 1.07 16.40 6.63
CA PRO A 255 0.34 16.91 7.79
C PRO A 255 1.04 18.09 8.45
N LYS A 256 0.26 19.10 8.83
CA LYS A 256 0.71 20.30 9.58
C LYS A 256 -0.06 20.50 10.88
N ALA A 257 -0.93 19.58 11.20
CA ALA A 257 -1.79 19.58 12.38
C ALA A 257 -2.19 18.13 12.71
N PRO A 258 -2.73 17.86 13.91
CA PRO A 258 -3.29 16.55 14.25
C PRO A 258 -4.37 16.11 13.25
N LEU A 259 -4.47 14.81 13.03
CA LEU A 259 -5.41 14.18 12.10
C LEU A 259 -6.42 13.32 12.85
N GLN A 260 -7.70 13.50 12.56
CA GLN A 260 -8.74 12.59 13.04
C GLN A 260 -8.72 11.30 12.22
N VAL A 261 -8.69 10.15 12.89
CA VAL A 261 -8.70 8.82 12.29
C VAL A 261 -9.97 8.08 12.69
N ALA A 262 -10.57 7.41 11.72
CA ALA A 262 -11.68 6.50 11.95
C ALA A 262 -11.49 5.21 11.16
N LEU A 263 -11.69 4.08 11.84
CA LEU A 263 -11.65 2.74 11.28
C LEU A 263 -13.03 2.12 11.42
N GLY A 264 -13.64 1.70 10.32
CA GLY A 264 -14.94 1.04 10.29
C GLY A 264 -14.80 -0.42 9.90
N ASN A 265 -15.17 -1.35 10.80
CA ASN A 265 -15.08 -2.81 10.61
C ASN A 265 -13.66 -3.31 10.22
N LEU A 266 -12.63 -2.56 10.61
CA LEU A 266 -11.21 -2.87 10.43
C LEU A 266 -10.54 -3.30 11.75
N THR A 267 -11.33 -3.42 12.80
CA THR A 267 -10.93 -3.89 14.14
C THR A 267 -12.00 -4.83 14.68
N VAL A 268 -11.64 -5.72 15.59
CA VAL A 268 -12.57 -6.69 16.20
C VAL A 268 -13.73 -5.99 16.92
N ASP A 269 -13.49 -4.82 17.50
CA ASP A 269 -14.48 -4.00 18.19
C ASP A 269 -15.37 -3.15 17.26
N GLY A 270 -15.16 -3.27 15.94
CA GLY A 270 -16.01 -2.64 14.91
C GLY A 270 -15.51 -1.27 14.52
N THR A 271 -15.99 -0.20 15.15
CA THR A 271 -15.58 1.16 14.81
C THR A 271 -14.64 1.74 15.87
N ARG A 272 -13.52 2.29 15.43
CA ARG A 272 -12.52 2.90 16.29
C ARG A 272 -12.23 4.33 15.81
N HIS A 273 -12.16 5.27 16.77
CA HIS A 273 -11.85 6.68 16.52
C HIS A 273 -10.73 7.13 17.44
N PHE A 274 -9.76 7.84 16.88
CA PHE A 274 -8.67 8.45 17.64
C PHE A 274 -8.10 9.66 16.90
N GLU A 275 -7.28 10.43 17.58
CA GLU A 275 -6.51 11.52 17.00
C GLU A 275 -5.04 11.10 16.84
N LEU A 276 -4.51 11.20 15.63
CA LEU A 276 -3.09 11.09 15.36
C LEU A 276 -2.46 12.46 15.64
N PRO A 277 -1.55 12.58 16.63
CA PRO A 277 -0.91 13.86 16.91
C PRO A 277 -0.05 14.33 15.76
N PHE A 278 0.21 15.62 15.72
CA PHE A 278 1.17 16.18 14.77
C PHE A 278 2.60 15.84 15.22
N PHE A 279 3.38 15.31 14.29
CA PHE A 279 4.80 14.97 14.50
C PHE A 279 5.70 15.86 13.66
N GLU A 280 6.70 16.43 14.29
CA GLU A 280 7.79 17.12 13.67
C GLU A 280 9.07 16.77 14.43
N ALA A 281 10.11 16.32 13.74
CA ALA A 281 11.36 15.99 14.37
C ALA A 281 12.46 16.93 13.83
N PRO A 282 13.15 17.70 14.69
CA PRO A 282 14.29 18.50 14.28
C PRO A 282 15.46 17.59 13.90
N VAL A 283 16.14 17.93 12.82
CA VAL A 283 17.33 17.24 12.32
C VAL A 283 18.44 18.27 12.18
N ASN A 284 19.52 18.11 12.94
CA ASN A 284 20.65 18.99 12.90
C ASN A 284 21.83 18.30 12.21
N VAL A 285 22.33 18.87 11.14
CA VAL A 285 23.50 18.37 10.41
C VAL A 285 24.71 19.21 10.78
N PHE A 286 25.79 18.54 11.18
CA PHE A 286 27.06 19.15 11.52
C PHE A 286 28.10 18.75 10.47
N PRO A 287 28.28 19.52 9.38
CA PRO A 287 29.30 19.24 8.37
C PRO A 287 30.70 19.40 8.96
N LYS A 288 31.68 18.67 8.39
CA LYS A 288 33.09 18.81 8.80
C LYS A 288 33.64 20.21 8.57
N LYS A 289 33.08 20.95 7.61
CA LYS A 289 33.40 22.34 7.29
C LYS A 289 32.08 23.08 7.03
N GLY A 290 31.93 24.24 7.60
CA GLY A 290 30.73 25.06 7.51
C GLY A 290 29.95 25.12 8.83
N ASP A 291 28.85 25.86 8.79
CA ASP A 291 27.99 26.05 9.94
C ASP A 291 26.99 24.87 10.07
N ARG A 292 26.41 24.73 11.25
CA ARG A 292 25.31 23.81 11.51
C ARG A 292 24.12 24.12 10.59
N GLU A 293 23.56 23.10 10.02
CA GLU A 293 22.35 23.17 9.20
C GLU A 293 21.18 22.52 9.94
N ASP A 294 20.06 23.24 10.01
CA ASP A 294 18.87 22.80 10.73
C ASP A 294 17.75 22.45 9.73
N TYR A 295 17.25 21.23 9.83
CA TYR A 295 16.16 20.70 9.04
C TYR A 295 15.04 20.19 9.94
N LYS A 296 13.91 19.87 9.33
CA LYS A 296 12.75 19.25 10.00
C LYS A 296 12.30 18.06 9.19
N ALA A 297 12.25 16.89 9.82
CA ALA A 297 11.62 15.73 9.23
C ALA A 297 10.09 15.92 9.29
N THR A 298 9.42 15.57 8.22
CA THR A 298 7.96 15.66 8.09
C THR A 298 7.34 14.26 8.04
N LEU A 299 6.12 14.12 8.52
CA LEU A 299 5.38 12.88 8.44
C LEU A 299 4.94 12.64 6.99
N ASP A 300 5.56 11.69 6.31
CA ASP A 300 5.32 11.37 4.90
C ASP A 300 4.67 10.00 4.68
N THR A 301 4.55 9.19 5.73
CA THR A 301 3.96 7.86 5.65
C THR A 301 3.29 7.49 6.97
N ILE A 302 2.04 7.06 6.90
CA ILE A 302 1.25 6.52 8.01
C ILE A 302 0.88 5.08 7.62
N VAL A 303 1.28 4.10 8.45
CA VAL A 303 0.90 2.70 8.28
C VAL A 303 0.10 2.26 9.48
N ILE A 304 -1.17 1.93 9.29
CA ILE A 304 -2.07 1.47 10.36
C ILE A 304 -2.18 -0.04 10.29
N GLU A 305 -1.91 -0.74 11.39
CA GLU A 305 -1.93 -2.20 11.47
C GLU A 305 -2.88 -2.66 12.59
N PRO A 306 -4.20 -2.65 12.34
CA PRO A 306 -5.19 -2.94 13.37
C PRO A 306 -5.06 -4.35 13.97
N ASP A 307 -4.71 -5.34 13.15
CA ASP A 307 -4.54 -6.73 13.59
C ASP A 307 -3.34 -6.90 14.55
N GLN A 308 -2.41 -5.94 14.54
CA GLN A 308 -1.23 -5.89 15.41
C GLN A 308 -1.38 -4.83 16.52
N GLU A 309 -2.53 -4.18 16.62
CA GLU A 309 -2.82 -3.09 17.59
C GLU A 309 -1.75 -1.97 17.57
N ARG A 310 -1.23 -1.60 16.39
CA ARG A 310 -0.18 -0.59 16.23
C ARG A 310 -0.33 0.27 14.96
N LEU A 311 0.42 1.36 14.93
CA LEU A 311 0.66 2.18 13.74
C LEU A 311 2.06 2.79 13.77
#